data_4b9904d39fb0a67313a46e0b56e912d6
#
_entry.id   4b9904d39fb0a67313a46e0b56e912d6
#
_cell.length_a   1.000
_cell.length_b   1.000
_cell.length_c   1.000
_cell.angle_alpha   90.00
_cell.angle_beta   90.00
_cell.angle_gamma   90.00
#
_symmetry.space_group_name_H-M   'P 1'
#
loop_
_entity.id
_entity.type
_entity.pdbx_description
1 polymer ?
#
loop_
_entity_poly.entity_id
_entity_poly.type
_entity_poly.pdbx_seq_one_letter_code
_entity_poly.pdbx_strand_id
1 'polypeptide(L)' 'MIERISAAINRLPDKCRIVFKLSREEGMPNKQIAAELGIAEKTVEAHISKALKDLRTDLVTISPLLLFYLFEK' A
#
# COMPACT_ATOMS: atom_id res chain seq x y z
N MET A 1 3.07 8.98 -15.02
CA MET A 1 2.20 8.04 -14.32
C MET A 1 2.87 7.42 -13.10
N ILE A 2 4.06 6.91 -13.25
CA ILE A 2 4.80 6.36 -12.12
C ILE A 2 5.03 7.43 -11.04
N GLU A 3 5.31 8.64 -11.47
CA GLU A 3 5.54 9.73 -10.53
C GLU A 3 4.31 10.03 -9.67
N ARG A 4 3.12 9.92 -10.26
CA ARG A 4 1.90 10.16 -9.51
C ARG A 4 1.67 9.09 -8.46
N ILE A 5 1.98 7.84 -8.80
CA ILE A 5 1.86 6.75 -7.84
C ILE A 5 2.82 6.98 -6.68
N SER A 6 4.06 7.35 -6.98
CA SER A 6 5.04 7.62 -5.95
C SER A 6 4.61 8.77 -5.05
N ALA A 7 4.06 9.83 -5.63
CA ALA A 7 3.62 10.96 -4.85
C ALA A 7 2.46 10.57 -3.93
N ALA A 8 1.52 9.78 -4.45
CA ALA A 8 0.40 9.33 -3.65
C ALA A 8 0.85 8.45 -2.49
N ILE A 9 1.79 7.56 -2.77
CA ILE A 9 2.33 6.69 -1.72
C ILE A 9 3.04 7.52 -0.66
N ASN A 10 3.78 8.54 -1.08
CA ASN A 10 4.51 9.38 -0.14
C ASN A 10 3.57 10.21 0.75
N ARG A 11 2.33 10.37 0.34
CA ARG A 11 1.36 11.09 1.17
C ARG A 11 0.70 10.21 2.22
N LEU A 12 0.93 8.92 2.19
CA LEU A 12 0.37 8.03 3.18
C LEU A 12 1.01 8.26 4.56
N PRO A 13 0.28 7.98 5.65
CA PRO A 13 0.90 8.01 6.97
C PRO A 13 2.12 7.09 7.00
N ASP A 14 3.09 7.45 7.83
CA ASP A 14 4.36 6.73 7.84
C ASP A 14 4.22 5.22 7.92
N LYS A 15 3.43 4.73 8.87
CA LYS A 15 3.31 3.29 9.04
C LYS A 15 2.61 2.63 7.87
N CYS A 16 1.56 3.26 7.35
CA CYS A 16 0.87 2.71 6.18
C CYS A 16 1.80 2.70 4.99
N ARG A 17 2.61 3.75 4.82
CA ARG A 17 3.52 3.83 3.71
C ARG A 17 4.57 2.72 3.79
N ILE A 18 5.15 2.52 4.97
CA ILE A 18 6.17 1.49 5.14
C ILE A 18 5.58 0.11 4.84
N VAL A 19 4.43 -0.19 5.43
CA VAL A 19 3.79 -1.48 5.22
C VAL A 19 3.45 -1.68 3.74
N PHE A 20 2.90 -0.64 3.12
CA PHE A 20 2.52 -0.74 1.72
C PHE A 20 3.73 -1.00 0.84
N LYS A 21 4.84 -0.31 1.08
CA LYS A 21 6.04 -0.51 0.28
C LYS A 21 6.61 -1.90 0.47
N LEU A 22 6.65 -2.39 1.69
CA LEU A 22 7.14 -3.74 1.93
C LEU A 22 6.28 -4.76 1.21
N SER A 23 4.97 -4.55 1.21
CA SER A 23 4.07 -5.48 0.56
C SER A 23 4.20 -5.44 -0.96
N ARG A 24 4.27 -4.25 -1.53
CA ARG A 24 4.20 -4.10 -2.98
C ARG A 24 5.56 -4.07 -3.66
N GLU A 25 6.52 -3.39 -3.07
CA GLU A 25 7.83 -3.25 -3.70
C GLU A 25 8.75 -4.41 -3.36
N GLU A 26 8.71 -4.84 -2.11
CA GLU A 26 9.55 -5.95 -1.67
C GLU A 26 8.88 -7.30 -1.83
N GLY A 27 7.58 -7.32 -2.08
CA GLY A 27 6.86 -8.57 -2.25
C GLY A 27 6.74 -9.40 -0.99
N MET A 28 6.82 -8.77 0.18
CA MET A 28 6.76 -9.51 1.44
C MET A 28 5.33 -9.88 1.80
N PRO A 29 5.10 -11.12 2.26
CA PRO A 29 3.78 -11.48 2.75
C PRO A 29 3.48 -10.79 4.07
N ASN A 30 2.19 -10.65 4.39
CA ASN A 30 1.79 -9.94 5.60
C ASN A 30 2.42 -10.53 6.86
N LYS A 31 2.56 -11.83 6.91
CA LYS A 31 3.16 -12.49 8.06
C LYS A 31 4.60 -12.01 8.27
N GLN A 32 5.34 -11.91 7.18
CA GLN A 32 6.73 -11.46 7.28
C GLN A 32 6.81 -10.00 7.64
N ILE A 33 5.93 -9.18 7.07
CA ILE A 33 5.90 -7.76 7.42
C ILE A 33 5.61 -7.59 8.91
N ALA A 34 4.65 -8.35 9.41
CA ALA A 34 4.30 -8.29 10.82
C ALA A 34 5.50 -8.63 11.69
N ALA A 35 6.24 -9.65 11.32
CA ALA A 35 7.43 -10.06 12.08
C ALA A 35 8.50 -8.98 12.01
N GLU A 36 8.71 -8.40 10.83
CA GLU A 36 9.75 -7.39 10.67
C GLU A 36 9.44 -6.14 11.48
N LEU A 37 8.19 -5.75 11.55
CA LEU A 37 7.82 -4.52 12.22
C LEU A 37 7.36 -4.74 13.66
N GLY A 38 7.26 -5.98 14.10
CA GLY A 38 6.83 -6.26 15.46
C GLY A 38 5.38 -5.92 15.72
N ILE A 39 4.51 -6.14 14.75
CA ILE A 39 3.09 -5.86 14.88
C ILE A 39 2.29 -7.10 14.47
N ALA A 40 1.00 -7.08 14.74
CA ALA A 40 0.14 -8.20 14.39
C ALA A 40 -0.17 -8.21 12.90
N GLU A 41 -0.44 -9.40 12.34
CA GLU A 41 -0.81 -9.49 10.94
C GLU A 41 -2.08 -8.68 10.64
N LYS A 42 -3.02 -8.68 11.56
CA LYS A 42 -4.24 -7.89 11.37
C LYS A 42 -3.92 -6.41 11.26
N THR A 43 -2.93 -5.94 11.99
CA THR A 43 -2.50 -4.56 11.89
C THR A 43 -1.88 -4.29 10.53
N VAL A 44 -1.12 -5.24 10.00
CA VAL A 44 -0.57 -5.10 8.64
C VAL A 44 -1.71 -5.01 7.64
N GLU A 45 -2.71 -5.88 7.76
CA GLU A 45 -3.85 -5.86 6.85
C GLU A 45 -4.60 -4.54 6.93
N ALA A 46 -4.76 -4.01 8.14
CA ALA A 46 -5.44 -2.73 8.31
C ALA A 46 -4.67 -1.60 7.63
N HIS A 47 -3.35 -1.60 7.77
CA HIS A 47 -2.53 -0.58 7.13
C HIS A 47 -2.62 -0.67 5.61
N ILE A 48 -2.59 -1.89 5.07
CA ILE A 48 -2.68 -2.08 3.63
C ILE A 48 -4.06 -1.65 3.12
N SER A 49 -5.11 -2.03 3.84
CA SER A 49 -6.46 -1.64 3.44
C SER A 49 -6.63 -0.13 3.43
N LYS A 50 -6.10 0.53 4.45
CA LYS A 50 -6.18 1.99 4.53
C LYS A 50 -5.36 2.62 3.40
N ALA A 51 -4.19 2.09 3.13
CA ALA A 51 -3.36 2.61 2.06
C ALA A 51 -4.06 2.48 0.71
N LEU A 52 -4.65 1.32 0.44
CA LEU A 52 -5.36 1.11 -0.81
C LEU A 52 -6.56 2.04 -0.93
N LYS A 53 -7.26 2.25 0.17
CA LYS A 53 -8.41 3.15 0.15
C LYS A 53 -7.96 4.58 -0.15
N ASP A 54 -6.90 5.03 0.51
CA ASP A 54 -6.41 6.39 0.29
C ASP A 54 -5.88 6.56 -1.13
N LEU A 55 -5.15 5.56 -1.62
CA LEU A 55 -4.60 5.63 -2.97
C LEU A 55 -5.71 5.59 -4.01
N ARG A 56 -6.74 4.80 -3.77
CA ARG A 56 -7.84 4.75 -4.71
C ARG A 56 -8.54 6.10 -4.82
N THR A 57 -8.71 6.77 -3.69
CA THR A 57 -9.32 8.10 -3.71
C THR A 57 -8.47 9.07 -4.52
N ASP A 58 -7.16 9.00 -4.38
CA ASP A 58 -6.25 9.89 -5.10
C ASP A 58 -6.13 9.55 -6.57
N LEU A 59 -6.18 8.26 -6.92
CA LEU A 59 -5.83 7.83 -8.27
C LEU A 59 -7.03 7.35 -9.09
N VAL A 60 -8.21 7.37 -8.52
CA VAL A 60 -9.37 6.77 -9.18
C VAL A 60 -9.68 7.40 -10.53
N THR A 61 -9.39 8.67 -10.70
CA THR A 61 -9.68 9.36 -11.95
C THR A 61 -8.55 9.30 -12.96
N ILE A 62 -7.45 8.65 -12.62
CA ILE A 62 -6.30 8.63 -13.49
C ILE A 62 -6.39 7.51 -14.50
N SER A 63 -6.59 6.28 -14.06
CA SER A 63 -6.61 5.15 -14.95
C SER A 63 -7.18 3.93 -14.25
N PRO A 64 -8.08 3.19 -14.88
CA PRO A 64 -8.57 1.93 -14.33
C PRO A 64 -7.43 0.92 -14.16
N LEU A 65 -6.38 1.01 -14.98
CA LEU A 65 -5.26 0.11 -14.87
C LEU A 65 -4.50 0.27 -13.56
N LEU A 66 -4.46 1.49 -13.03
CA LEU A 66 -3.82 1.71 -11.75
C LEU A 66 -4.60 1.04 -10.63
N LEU A 67 -5.93 1.09 -10.70
CA LEU A 67 -6.74 0.39 -9.71
C LEU A 67 -6.49 -1.10 -9.80
N PHE A 68 -6.42 -1.62 -11.01
CA PHE A 68 -6.15 -3.03 -11.22
C PHE A 68 -4.81 -3.42 -10.61
N TYR A 69 -3.80 -2.61 -10.83
CA TYR A 69 -2.49 -2.84 -10.27
C TYR A 69 -2.52 -2.89 -8.74
N LEU A 70 -3.27 -1.98 -8.12
CA LEU A 70 -3.35 -1.91 -6.66
C LEU A 70 -4.09 -3.10 -6.06
N PHE A 71 -5.10 -3.63 -6.76
CA PHE A 71 -5.87 -4.75 -6.25
C PHE A 71 -5.35 -6.10 -6.67
N GLU A 72 -4.45 -6.19 -7.64
CA GLU A 72 -3.91 -7.40 -8.10
C GLU A 72 -2.95 -7.90 -7.12
N LYS A 73 -2.66 -8.36 -6.50
CA LYS A 73 -1.75 -8.79 -5.71
C LYS A 73 -1.71 -9.88 -5.02
#